data_05744e1a92e9d4fc1ec5d1235874c48d
#
_entry.id   05744e1a92e9d4fc1ec5d1235874c48d
#
_cell.length_a   1.000
_cell.length_b   1.000
_cell.length_c   1.000
_cell.angle_alpha   90.00
_cell.angle_beta   90.00
_cell.angle_gamma   90.00
#
_symmetry.space_group_name_H-M   'P 1'
#
loop_
_entity.id
_entity.type
_entity.pdbx_description
1 polymer ?
#
loop_
_entity_poly.entity_id
_entity_poly.type
_entity_poly.pdbx_seq_one_letter_code
_entity_poly.pdbx_strand_id
1 'polypeptide(L)'
;MKKNFLIVMCLMMALMASAQDLVVCSYNIRNANRGDAKNGNGWEKRSVYMCQQIQFEDPGVFGCQEVKKEQIDDMLRLMPEYAYVGVGREDGKDGGEYSPVFYKKDRYKLLDSGTFWLAEDPTKAELGWDAACKRVCSWGHFKDLKTKHTFYFFNTHMDHIGVTARREGAKLIVSKMRELMKKNDPVILTGDFNVDQRSEPFQVFINSGFLNDCYEVSKYRFATNGTFNDFNPLNCSNSRIDHIFVSKSFKVDRYAIRTDGYWDNVEMYEAKPSPNAPMEVKLKEGVRRNPSDHYPVVVKMRF
;
A
#
# COMPACT_ATOMS: atom_id res chain seq x y z
N MET A 1 39.40 -34.26 11.00
CA MET A 1 38.48 -33.52 11.89
C MET A 1 38.34 -32.03 11.51
N LYS A 2 39.40 -31.27 11.29
CA LYS A 2 39.28 -29.81 10.95
C LYS A 2 38.58 -29.52 9.62
N LYS A 3 38.74 -30.34 8.56
CA LYS A 3 38.06 -30.17 7.26
C LYS A 3 36.53 -30.37 7.36
N ASN A 4 36.10 -31.35 8.15
CA ASN A 4 34.66 -31.63 8.32
C ASN A 4 33.98 -30.56 9.17
N PHE A 5 34.69 -29.95 10.13
CA PHE A 5 34.16 -28.85 10.93
C PHE A 5 33.98 -27.57 10.10
N LEU A 6 34.91 -27.31 9.16
CA LEU A 6 34.80 -26.15 8.26
C LEU A 6 33.63 -26.29 7.29
N ILE A 7 33.39 -27.51 6.77
CA ILE A 7 32.25 -27.80 5.87
C ILE A 7 30.92 -27.66 6.61
N VAL A 8 30.82 -28.15 7.85
CA VAL A 8 29.61 -28.00 8.69
C VAL A 8 29.36 -26.54 9.05
N MET A 9 30.42 -25.78 9.34
CA MET A 9 30.30 -24.33 9.63
C MET A 9 29.92 -23.52 8.37
N CYS A 10 30.41 -23.88 7.18
CA CYS A 10 29.98 -23.28 5.91
C CYS A 10 28.55 -23.68 5.54
N LEU A 11 28.12 -24.91 5.82
CA LEU A 11 26.73 -25.35 5.66
C LEU A 11 25.79 -24.65 6.66
N MET A 12 26.21 -24.43 7.92
CA MET A 12 25.43 -23.67 8.88
C MET A 12 25.37 -22.17 8.54
N MET A 13 26.43 -21.60 7.96
CA MET A 13 26.38 -20.21 7.45
C MET A 13 25.52 -20.09 6.17
N ALA A 14 25.46 -21.12 5.33
CA ALA A 14 24.56 -21.16 4.18
C ALA A 14 23.07 -21.35 4.60
N LEU A 15 22.83 -22.02 5.74
CA LEU A 15 21.48 -22.15 6.34
C LEU A 15 21.04 -20.90 7.12
N MET A 16 21.94 -19.98 7.40
CA MET A 16 21.65 -18.62 7.81
C MET A 16 21.51 -17.66 6.60
N ALA A 17 21.09 -18.16 5.45
CA ALA A 17 20.49 -17.32 4.42
C ALA A 17 19.27 -16.67 5.08
N SER A 18 19.49 -15.53 5.71
CA SER A 18 18.50 -14.81 6.47
C SER A 18 17.27 -14.66 5.58
N ALA A 19 16.14 -15.14 6.05
CA ALA A 19 14.87 -14.82 5.45
C ALA A 19 14.84 -13.29 5.35
N GLN A 20 15.11 -12.77 4.15
CA GLN A 20 15.25 -11.32 3.97
C GLN A 20 13.89 -10.71 4.15
N ASP A 21 13.82 -9.70 5.01
CA ASP A 21 12.61 -8.95 5.25
C ASP A 21 12.08 -8.35 3.95
N LEU A 22 10.79 -8.52 3.73
CA LEU A 22 10.01 -7.84 2.72
C LEU A 22 9.16 -6.79 3.42
N VAL A 23 9.37 -5.52 3.08
CA VAL A 23 8.49 -4.43 3.48
C VAL A 23 7.49 -4.18 2.36
N VAL A 24 6.22 -4.12 2.71
CA VAL A 24 5.09 -3.87 1.82
C VAL A 24 4.30 -2.68 2.33
N CYS A 25 3.81 -1.85 1.43
CA CYS A 25 2.94 -0.72 1.78
C CYS A 25 1.68 -0.73 0.91
N SER A 26 0.55 -0.29 1.48
CA SER A 26 -0.65 0.14 0.78
C SER A 26 -0.90 1.60 1.10
N TYR A 27 -1.05 2.44 0.10
CA TYR A 27 -1.22 3.87 0.30
C TYR A 27 -2.16 4.50 -0.73
N ASN A 28 -3.37 4.86 -0.33
CA ASN A 28 -4.18 5.79 -1.10
C ASN A 28 -3.51 7.17 -0.99
N ILE A 29 -2.94 7.64 -2.10
CA ILE A 29 -2.16 8.88 -2.13
C ILE A 29 -2.99 10.12 -2.43
N ARG A 30 -4.29 9.96 -2.59
CA ARG A 30 -5.22 10.99 -3.04
C ARG A 30 -4.85 11.59 -4.40
N ASN A 31 -5.75 11.61 -5.33
CA ASN A 31 -5.52 12.18 -6.66
C ASN A 31 -5.20 13.68 -6.61
N ALA A 32 -4.44 14.12 -7.59
CA ALA A 32 -4.18 15.54 -7.80
C ALA A 32 -5.47 16.22 -8.31
N ASN A 33 -6.02 17.14 -7.52
CA ASN A 33 -7.22 17.88 -7.88
C ASN A 33 -7.18 19.34 -7.37
N ARG A 34 -7.96 20.19 -8.03
CA ARG A 34 -7.97 21.63 -7.73
C ARG A 34 -8.63 21.96 -6.39
N GLY A 35 -9.55 21.15 -5.91
CA GLY A 35 -10.23 21.36 -4.63
C GLY A 35 -9.25 21.24 -3.46
N ASP A 36 -8.48 20.18 -3.43
CA ASP A 36 -7.46 19.95 -2.41
C ASP A 36 -6.35 21.01 -2.46
N ALA A 37 -5.94 21.44 -3.67
CA ALA A 37 -4.96 22.51 -3.83
C ALA A 37 -5.41 23.83 -3.21
N LYS A 38 -6.69 24.23 -3.39
CA LYS A 38 -7.26 25.44 -2.77
C LYS A 38 -7.26 25.38 -1.24
N ASN A 39 -7.33 24.18 -0.68
CA ASN A 39 -7.32 23.94 0.77
C ASN A 39 -5.90 23.72 1.33
N GLY A 40 -4.87 23.94 0.51
CA GLY A 40 -3.46 23.79 0.90
C GLY A 40 -2.97 22.34 0.92
N ASN A 41 -3.76 21.38 0.39
CA ASN A 41 -3.43 19.98 0.27
C ASN A 41 -3.08 19.58 -1.19
N GLY A 42 -2.58 20.54 -1.99
CA GLY A 42 -2.19 20.30 -3.38
C GLY A 42 -1.10 19.24 -3.52
N TRP A 43 -1.15 18.48 -4.61
CA TRP A 43 -0.19 17.42 -4.90
C TRP A 43 1.26 17.92 -4.93
N GLU A 44 1.49 19.07 -5.52
CA GLU A 44 2.79 19.72 -5.64
C GLU A 44 3.49 19.96 -4.29
N LYS A 45 2.69 20.18 -3.24
CA LYS A 45 3.18 20.39 -1.90
C LYS A 45 3.41 19.08 -1.15
N ARG A 46 2.45 18.15 -1.21
CA ARG A 46 2.47 16.93 -0.41
C ARG A 46 3.27 15.79 -1.04
N SER A 47 3.52 15.82 -2.36
CA SER A 47 4.25 14.77 -3.08
C SER A 47 5.64 14.48 -2.52
N VAL A 48 6.39 15.52 -2.15
CA VAL A 48 7.73 15.38 -1.57
C VAL A 48 7.69 14.64 -0.23
N TYR A 49 6.79 15.04 0.66
CA TYR A 49 6.65 14.42 1.99
C TYR A 49 6.14 12.98 1.89
N MET A 50 5.21 12.73 0.99
CA MET A 50 4.68 11.40 0.74
C MET A 50 5.78 10.46 0.18
N CYS A 51 6.56 10.91 -0.81
CA CYS A 51 7.67 10.12 -1.34
C CYS A 51 8.76 9.89 -0.28
N GLN A 52 9.08 10.89 0.55
CA GLN A 52 10.01 10.72 1.68
C GLN A 52 9.49 9.70 2.70
N GLN A 53 8.19 9.68 2.99
CA GLN A 53 7.59 8.69 3.88
C GLN A 53 7.69 7.28 3.29
N ILE A 54 7.42 7.11 1.99
CA ILE A 54 7.61 5.82 1.29
C ILE A 54 9.10 5.43 1.32
N GLN A 55 10.01 6.34 1.00
CA GLN A 55 11.46 6.06 1.01
C GLN A 55 11.96 5.68 2.41
N PHE A 56 11.44 6.31 3.47
CA PHE A 56 11.80 5.99 4.85
C PHE A 56 11.37 4.56 5.24
N GLU A 57 10.18 4.14 4.83
CA GLU A 57 9.70 2.77 5.05
C GLU A 57 10.40 1.75 4.16
N ASP A 58 10.98 2.18 3.05
CA ASP A 58 11.78 1.40 2.11
C ASP A 58 11.08 0.13 1.59
N PRO A 59 9.80 0.21 1.14
CA PRO A 59 9.07 -0.97 0.69
C PRO A 59 9.71 -1.57 -0.56
N GLY A 60 9.80 -2.90 -0.58
CA GLY A 60 10.27 -3.61 -1.76
C GLY A 60 9.25 -3.56 -2.90
N VAL A 61 7.98 -3.73 -2.55
CA VAL A 61 6.81 -3.64 -3.43
C VAL A 61 5.68 -2.96 -2.68
N PHE A 62 4.94 -2.05 -3.33
CA PHE A 62 3.82 -1.38 -2.71
C PHE A 62 2.71 -1.04 -3.72
N GLY A 63 1.47 -0.98 -3.22
CA GLY A 63 0.31 -0.54 -3.98
C GLY A 63 -0.08 0.89 -3.61
N CYS A 64 -0.41 1.70 -4.62
CA CYS A 64 -1.04 3.00 -4.41
C CYS A 64 -2.43 3.03 -5.01
N GLN A 65 -3.28 3.93 -4.53
CA GLN A 65 -4.62 4.15 -5.04
C GLN A 65 -4.83 5.63 -5.35
N GLU A 66 -5.81 5.94 -6.19
CA GLU A 66 -6.14 7.29 -6.71
C GLU A 66 -5.02 7.96 -7.51
N VAL A 67 -4.08 7.20 -8.03
CA VAL A 67 -2.91 7.76 -8.69
C VAL A 67 -3.25 8.18 -10.12
N LYS A 68 -3.01 9.44 -10.49
CA LYS A 68 -3.07 9.88 -11.87
C LYS A 68 -1.72 9.76 -12.57
N LYS A 69 -1.73 9.79 -13.91
CA LYS A 69 -0.50 9.63 -14.71
C LYS A 69 0.58 10.63 -14.31
N GLU A 70 0.23 11.91 -14.14
CA GLU A 70 1.17 12.95 -13.73
C GLU A 70 1.75 12.68 -12.32
N GLN A 71 0.99 12.07 -11.43
CA GLN A 71 1.49 11.69 -10.10
C GLN A 71 2.47 10.51 -10.18
N ILE A 72 2.22 9.55 -11.08
CA ILE A 72 3.19 8.45 -11.35
C ILE A 72 4.52 9.03 -11.83
N ASP A 73 4.48 9.96 -12.78
CA ASP A 73 5.68 10.55 -13.36
C ASP A 73 6.49 11.33 -12.30
N ASP A 74 5.81 12.07 -11.43
CA ASP A 74 6.44 12.76 -10.30
C ASP A 74 7.04 11.78 -9.28
N MET A 75 6.31 10.71 -8.94
CA MET A 75 6.80 9.68 -8.02
C MET A 75 8.05 8.99 -8.59
N LEU A 76 8.07 8.63 -9.86
CA LEU A 76 9.25 8.01 -10.49
C LEU A 76 10.44 8.97 -10.61
N ARG A 77 10.18 10.27 -10.74
CA ARG A 77 11.24 11.29 -10.70
C ARG A 77 11.82 11.44 -9.28
N LEU A 78 10.98 11.37 -8.25
CA LEU A 78 11.39 11.50 -6.84
C LEU A 78 11.96 10.19 -6.27
N MET A 79 11.55 9.04 -6.82
CA MET A 79 11.93 7.70 -6.40
C MET A 79 12.38 6.88 -7.63
N PRO A 80 13.52 7.22 -8.26
CA PRO A 80 13.95 6.63 -9.54
C PRO A 80 14.34 5.14 -9.44
N GLU A 81 14.49 4.60 -8.24
CA GLU A 81 14.74 3.18 -7.97
C GLU A 81 13.54 2.28 -8.24
N TYR A 82 12.32 2.85 -8.32
CA TYR A 82 11.10 2.11 -8.57
C TYR A 82 10.71 2.06 -10.04
N ALA A 83 9.95 1.04 -10.40
CA ALA A 83 9.12 0.95 -11.60
C ALA A 83 7.70 0.58 -11.16
N TYR A 84 6.73 0.60 -12.09
CA TYR A 84 5.35 0.27 -11.78
C TYR A 84 4.72 -0.61 -12.86
N VAL A 85 3.59 -1.24 -12.49
CA VAL A 85 2.63 -1.87 -13.38
C VAL A 85 1.23 -1.37 -13.06
N GLY A 86 0.35 -1.38 -14.04
CA GLY A 86 -1.03 -0.88 -13.95
C GLY A 86 -1.34 0.11 -15.06
N VAL A 87 -2.62 0.33 -15.30
CA VAL A 87 -3.15 1.23 -16.33
C VAL A 87 -4.25 2.12 -15.76
N GLY A 88 -4.56 3.20 -16.44
CA GLY A 88 -5.68 4.09 -16.09
C GLY A 88 -7.03 3.40 -16.25
N ARG A 89 -7.89 3.56 -15.25
CA ARG A 89 -9.17 2.85 -15.16
C ARG A 89 -10.19 3.24 -16.22
N GLU A 90 -10.04 4.42 -16.87
CA GLU A 90 -11.03 4.90 -17.83
C GLU A 90 -10.89 4.27 -19.21
N ASP A 91 -9.68 3.97 -19.65
CA ASP A 91 -9.40 3.54 -21.02
C ASP A 91 -8.39 2.39 -21.16
N GLY A 92 -7.84 1.91 -20.03
CA GLY A 92 -6.79 0.89 -20.05
C GLY A 92 -5.43 1.40 -20.55
N LYS A 93 -5.24 2.72 -20.56
CA LYS A 93 -4.00 3.41 -20.95
C LYS A 93 -3.66 4.42 -19.87
N ASP A 94 -3.78 5.71 -20.17
CA ASP A 94 -3.42 6.80 -19.26
C ASP A 94 -4.62 7.54 -18.68
N GLY A 95 -5.85 7.15 -19.03
CA GLY A 95 -7.08 7.82 -18.62
C GLY A 95 -7.52 7.48 -17.21
N GLY A 96 -7.76 8.52 -16.40
CA GLY A 96 -8.31 8.40 -15.05
C GLY A 96 -7.30 8.02 -13.99
N GLU A 97 -7.80 7.44 -12.90
CA GLU A 97 -6.97 6.99 -11.80
C GLU A 97 -6.46 5.57 -12.03
N TYR A 98 -5.28 5.31 -11.53
CA TYR A 98 -4.65 4.00 -11.48
C TYR A 98 -4.76 3.40 -10.08
N SER A 99 -4.63 2.08 -10.02
CA SER A 99 -4.27 1.34 -8.81
C SER A 99 -2.93 0.63 -9.07
N PRO A 100 -1.82 1.37 -9.19
CA PRO A 100 -0.55 0.82 -9.64
C PRO A 100 0.14 -0.01 -8.54
N VAL A 101 0.98 -0.95 -8.99
CA VAL A 101 1.94 -1.66 -8.12
C VAL A 101 3.33 -1.14 -8.46
N PHE A 102 4.00 -0.52 -7.48
CA PHE A 102 5.38 -0.09 -7.58
C PHE A 102 6.32 -1.15 -7.00
N TYR A 103 7.49 -1.31 -7.61
CA TYR A 103 8.50 -2.27 -7.16
C TYR A 103 9.93 -1.79 -7.40
N LYS A 104 10.87 -2.17 -6.55
CA LYS A 104 12.29 -1.87 -6.71
C LYS A 104 12.89 -2.67 -7.87
N LYS A 105 13.40 -1.95 -8.90
CA LYS A 105 13.92 -2.52 -10.15
C LYS A 105 15.15 -3.40 -9.97
N ASP A 106 15.99 -3.05 -9.01
CA ASP A 106 17.25 -3.75 -8.72
C ASP A 106 17.05 -5.05 -7.91
N ARG A 107 15.90 -5.14 -7.22
CA ARG A 107 15.59 -6.29 -6.36
C ARG A 107 14.58 -7.26 -6.98
N TYR A 108 13.63 -6.77 -7.73
CA TYR A 108 12.55 -7.59 -8.25
C TYR A 108 12.53 -7.63 -9.76
N LYS A 109 12.47 -8.84 -10.33
CA LYS A 109 12.19 -9.04 -11.74
C LYS A 109 10.69 -9.27 -11.91
N LEU A 110 10.05 -8.43 -12.70
CA LEU A 110 8.69 -8.65 -13.17
C LEU A 110 8.67 -9.80 -14.17
N LEU A 111 7.87 -10.83 -13.90
CA LEU A 111 7.71 -12.01 -14.74
C LEU A 111 6.48 -11.89 -15.62
N ASP A 112 5.39 -11.35 -15.04
CA ASP A 112 4.11 -11.15 -15.72
C ASP A 112 3.32 -10.05 -15.00
N SER A 113 2.36 -9.40 -15.67
CA SER A 113 1.50 -8.37 -15.08
C SER A 113 0.23 -8.15 -15.88
N GLY A 114 -0.76 -7.55 -15.24
CA GLY A 114 -2.00 -7.17 -15.90
C GLY A 114 -2.87 -6.28 -15.04
N THR A 115 -3.98 -5.87 -15.62
CA THR A 115 -5.04 -5.12 -14.94
C THR A 115 -6.39 -5.65 -15.42
N PHE A 116 -7.34 -5.80 -14.53
CA PHE A 116 -8.72 -6.14 -14.84
C PHE A 116 -9.67 -5.19 -14.14
N TRP A 117 -10.84 -4.99 -14.74
CA TRP A 117 -11.88 -4.12 -14.21
C TRP A 117 -12.75 -4.88 -13.20
N LEU A 118 -13.19 -4.18 -12.17
CA LEU A 118 -14.16 -4.70 -11.21
C LEU A 118 -15.58 -4.46 -11.79
N ALA A 119 -15.91 -5.26 -12.79
CA ALA A 119 -17.15 -5.21 -13.54
C ALA A 119 -17.57 -6.63 -13.95
N GLU A 120 -18.78 -6.77 -14.48
CA GLU A 120 -19.33 -8.04 -14.99
C GLU A 120 -18.44 -8.63 -16.11
N ASP A 121 -17.89 -7.77 -16.96
CA ASP A 121 -16.84 -8.14 -17.91
C ASP A 121 -15.51 -7.51 -17.47
N PRO A 122 -14.63 -8.28 -16.79
CA PRO A 122 -13.38 -7.74 -16.26
C PRO A 122 -12.34 -7.38 -17.33
N THR A 123 -12.61 -7.64 -18.60
CA THR A 123 -11.71 -7.31 -19.72
C THR A 123 -11.97 -5.93 -20.31
N LYS A 124 -13.06 -5.27 -19.91
CA LYS A 124 -13.50 -4.00 -20.46
C LYS A 124 -13.49 -2.87 -19.44
N ALA A 125 -13.17 -1.68 -19.91
CA ALA A 125 -13.20 -0.46 -19.11
C ALA A 125 -14.67 0.04 -18.90
N GLU A 126 -15.41 -0.69 -18.07
CA GLU A 126 -16.84 -0.44 -17.80
C GLU A 126 -17.09 -0.22 -16.30
N LEU A 127 -18.26 0.38 -15.99
CA LEU A 127 -18.79 0.43 -14.64
C LEU A 127 -19.26 -0.97 -14.24
N GLY A 128 -18.91 -1.42 -13.05
CA GLY A 128 -19.40 -2.70 -12.52
C GLY A 128 -20.59 -2.49 -11.58
N TRP A 129 -21.64 -3.24 -11.79
CA TRP A 129 -22.84 -3.29 -10.92
C TRP A 129 -23.40 -1.89 -10.62
N ASP A 130 -23.45 -1.51 -9.33
CA ASP A 130 -23.92 -0.21 -8.84
C ASP A 130 -22.76 0.76 -8.52
N ALA A 131 -21.59 0.56 -9.12
CA ALA A 131 -20.42 1.41 -8.87
C ALA A 131 -20.61 2.86 -9.34
N ALA A 132 -20.08 3.80 -8.57
CA ALA A 132 -20.06 5.23 -8.93
C ALA A 132 -18.99 5.57 -9.96
N CYS A 133 -17.92 4.79 -10.04
CA CYS A 133 -16.83 4.94 -11.00
C CYS A 133 -16.26 3.57 -11.38
N LYS A 134 -15.58 3.55 -12.54
CA LYS A 134 -14.82 2.36 -12.94
C LYS A 134 -13.75 2.05 -11.90
N ARG A 135 -13.55 0.79 -11.58
CA ARG A 135 -12.59 0.31 -10.62
C ARG A 135 -11.74 -0.79 -11.23
N VAL A 136 -10.48 -0.85 -10.85
CA VAL A 136 -9.52 -1.81 -11.37
C VAL A 136 -8.76 -2.50 -10.26
N CYS A 137 -8.27 -3.69 -10.58
CA CYS A 137 -7.25 -4.38 -9.82
C CYS A 137 -6.05 -4.62 -10.73
N SER A 138 -4.91 -4.04 -10.40
CA SER A 138 -3.64 -4.29 -11.09
C SER A 138 -2.84 -5.34 -10.36
N TRP A 139 -2.07 -6.14 -11.09
CA TRP A 139 -1.26 -7.19 -10.49
C TRP A 139 0.08 -7.36 -11.19
N GLY A 140 1.05 -7.89 -10.46
CA GLY A 140 2.33 -8.32 -10.97
C GLY A 140 2.75 -9.66 -10.35
N HIS A 141 3.40 -10.50 -11.16
CA HIS A 141 4.11 -11.69 -10.72
C HIS A 141 5.60 -11.37 -10.65
N PHE A 142 6.17 -11.40 -9.47
CA PHE A 142 7.53 -10.95 -9.21
C PHE A 142 8.44 -12.11 -8.80
N LYS A 143 9.73 -11.98 -9.16
CA LYS A 143 10.82 -12.81 -8.63
C LYS A 143 11.77 -11.94 -7.84
N ASP A 144 11.95 -12.23 -6.56
CA ASP A 144 12.99 -11.61 -5.74
C ASP A 144 14.36 -12.14 -6.22
N LEU A 145 15.21 -11.24 -6.70
CA LEU A 145 16.52 -11.58 -7.26
C LEU A 145 17.52 -12.05 -6.20
N LYS A 146 17.29 -11.71 -4.93
CA LYS A 146 18.12 -12.13 -3.81
C LYS A 146 17.72 -13.51 -3.27
N THR A 147 16.44 -13.66 -2.90
CA THR A 147 15.94 -14.90 -2.29
C THR A 147 15.53 -15.95 -3.31
N LYS A 148 15.33 -15.56 -4.57
CA LYS A 148 14.82 -16.37 -5.70
C LYS A 148 13.35 -16.78 -5.56
N HIS A 149 12.66 -16.42 -4.49
CA HIS A 149 11.23 -16.64 -4.34
C HIS A 149 10.44 -15.86 -5.39
N THR A 150 9.30 -16.43 -5.78
CA THR A 150 8.31 -15.74 -6.61
C THR A 150 7.04 -15.50 -5.81
N PHE A 151 6.33 -14.42 -6.13
CA PHE A 151 5.07 -14.10 -5.49
C PHE A 151 4.22 -13.22 -6.41
N TYR A 152 2.92 -13.29 -6.22
CA TYR A 152 1.97 -12.37 -6.84
C TYR A 152 1.67 -11.20 -5.91
N PHE A 153 1.51 -10.03 -6.52
CA PHE A 153 1.09 -8.82 -5.80
C PHE A 153 -0.10 -8.21 -6.54
N PHE A 154 -1.21 -8.03 -5.85
CA PHE A 154 -2.42 -7.40 -6.35
C PHE A 154 -2.65 -6.08 -5.63
N ASN A 155 -3.16 -5.07 -6.34
CA ASN A 155 -3.53 -3.79 -5.77
C ASN A 155 -4.83 -3.28 -6.37
N THR A 156 -5.74 -2.81 -5.52
CA THR A 156 -7.08 -2.38 -5.95
C THR A 156 -7.53 -1.12 -5.22
N HIS A 157 -8.51 -0.43 -5.81
CA HIS A 157 -9.33 0.58 -5.15
C HIS A 157 -10.79 0.25 -5.44
N MET A 158 -11.52 -0.23 -4.43
CA MET A 158 -12.92 -0.64 -4.58
C MET A 158 -13.85 0.57 -4.55
N ASP A 159 -15.11 0.39 -4.98
CA ASP A 159 -16.04 1.51 -5.07
C ASP A 159 -16.46 2.04 -3.68
N HIS A 160 -16.59 3.36 -3.58
CA HIS A 160 -16.90 4.03 -2.32
C HIS A 160 -18.41 4.16 -2.04
N ILE A 161 -19.27 3.94 -3.06
CA ILE A 161 -20.74 4.05 -2.94
C ILE A 161 -21.42 2.69 -3.16
N GLY A 162 -21.12 2.01 -4.26
CA GLY A 162 -21.81 0.80 -4.71
C GLY A 162 -21.63 -0.36 -3.73
N VAL A 163 -22.69 -0.78 -3.05
CA VAL A 163 -22.67 -1.90 -2.11
C VAL A 163 -22.48 -3.23 -2.82
N THR A 164 -23.23 -3.42 -3.93
CA THR A 164 -23.11 -4.61 -4.78
C THR A 164 -21.75 -4.65 -5.45
N ALA A 165 -21.26 -3.52 -5.95
CA ALA A 165 -19.95 -3.41 -6.59
C ALA A 165 -18.82 -3.80 -5.64
N ARG A 166 -18.85 -3.42 -4.35
CA ARG A 166 -17.86 -3.86 -3.37
C ARG A 166 -17.92 -5.35 -3.10
N ARG A 167 -19.14 -5.90 -2.92
CA ARG A 167 -19.31 -7.34 -2.65
C ARG A 167 -18.89 -8.21 -3.83
N GLU A 168 -19.41 -7.91 -5.02
CA GLU A 168 -19.11 -8.71 -6.22
C GLU A 168 -17.68 -8.46 -6.72
N GLY A 169 -17.17 -7.22 -6.58
CA GLY A 169 -15.77 -6.91 -6.84
C GLY A 169 -14.80 -7.71 -5.95
N ALA A 170 -15.11 -7.88 -4.66
CA ALA A 170 -14.32 -8.73 -3.77
C ALA A 170 -14.31 -10.20 -4.23
N LYS A 171 -15.48 -10.74 -4.61
CA LYS A 171 -15.59 -12.11 -5.17
C LYS A 171 -14.80 -12.26 -6.47
N LEU A 172 -14.89 -11.27 -7.36
CA LEU A 172 -14.16 -11.25 -8.62
C LEU A 172 -12.65 -11.23 -8.40
N ILE A 173 -12.13 -10.39 -7.50
CA ILE A 173 -10.71 -10.36 -7.15
C ILE A 173 -10.25 -11.76 -6.69
N VAL A 174 -10.95 -12.37 -5.74
CA VAL A 174 -10.61 -13.73 -5.27
C VAL A 174 -10.65 -14.76 -6.40
N SER A 175 -11.63 -14.67 -7.29
CA SER A 175 -11.76 -15.56 -8.46
C SER A 175 -10.59 -15.38 -9.43
N LYS A 176 -10.22 -14.13 -9.76
CA LYS A 176 -9.09 -13.80 -10.64
C LYS A 176 -7.75 -14.24 -10.05
N MET A 177 -7.57 -14.07 -8.74
CA MET A 177 -6.38 -14.57 -8.06
C MET A 177 -6.25 -16.11 -8.24
N ARG A 178 -7.34 -16.85 -8.06
CA ARG A 178 -7.34 -18.32 -8.28
C ARG A 178 -7.08 -18.74 -9.73
N GLU A 179 -7.54 -17.94 -10.70
CA GLU A 179 -7.31 -18.17 -12.12
C GLU A 179 -5.85 -17.95 -12.50
N LEU A 180 -5.24 -16.87 -12.00
CA LEU A 180 -3.89 -16.43 -12.37
C LEU A 180 -2.79 -17.20 -11.63
N MET A 181 -3.05 -17.69 -10.43
CA MET A 181 -2.07 -18.32 -9.56
C MET A 181 -2.24 -19.84 -9.54
N LYS A 182 -1.12 -20.54 -9.33
CA LYS A 182 -1.18 -21.96 -8.94
C LYS A 182 -1.57 -22.07 -7.46
N LYS A 183 -2.11 -23.22 -7.10
CA LYS A 183 -2.42 -23.52 -5.70
C LYS A 183 -1.17 -23.35 -4.82
N ASN A 184 -1.31 -22.55 -3.76
CA ASN A 184 -0.25 -22.23 -2.79
C ASN A 184 0.85 -21.26 -3.28
N ASP A 185 0.71 -20.63 -4.44
CA ASP A 185 1.62 -19.53 -4.79
C ASP A 185 1.56 -18.43 -3.71
N PRO A 186 2.71 -17.88 -3.32
CA PRO A 186 2.75 -16.75 -2.41
C PRO A 186 2.05 -15.53 -3.02
N VAL A 187 1.15 -14.91 -2.26
CA VAL A 187 0.39 -13.75 -2.75
C VAL A 187 0.20 -12.69 -1.67
N ILE A 188 0.24 -11.45 -2.12
CA ILE A 188 -0.05 -10.23 -1.36
C ILE A 188 -1.16 -9.49 -2.10
N LEU A 189 -2.17 -9.02 -1.36
CA LEU A 189 -3.22 -8.14 -1.88
C LEU A 189 -3.26 -6.89 -1.03
N THR A 190 -3.13 -5.73 -1.67
CA THR A 190 -3.22 -4.41 -1.05
C THR A 190 -4.37 -3.62 -1.66
N GLY A 191 -4.83 -2.60 -0.96
CA GLY A 191 -5.82 -1.68 -1.54
C GLY A 191 -6.48 -0.78 -0.53
N ASP A 192 -7.17 0.22 -1.07
CA ASP A 192 -8.30 0.88 -0.45
C ASP A 192 -9.57 0.11 -0.85
N PHE A 193 -10.11 -0.60 0.10
CA PHE A 193 -11.29 -1.45 -0.15
C PHE A 193 -12.60 -0.71 0.08
N ASN A 194 -12.56 0.52 0.61
CA ASN A 194 -13.74 1.30 0.98
C ASN A 194 -14.74 0.53 1.87
N VAL A 195 -14.22 -0.44 2.60
CA VAL A 195 -14.95 -1.26 3.59
C VAL A 195 -14.09 -1.52 4.81
N ASP A 196 -14.70 -1.49 5.98
CA ASP A 196 -13.98 -1.79 7.20
C ASP A 196 -13.89 -3.30 7.46
N GLN A 197 -13.08 -3.66 8.44
CA GLN A 197 -12.77 -5.04 8.82
C GLN A 197 -13.99 -5.87 9.31
N ARG A 198 -15.16 -5.27 9.48
CA ARG A 198 -16.40 -5.94 9.93
C ARG A 198 -17.38 -6.21 8.81
N SER A 199 -17.13 -5.67 7.62
CA SER A 199 -18.04 -5.69 6.49
C SER A 199 -18.09 -7.05 5.78
N GLU A 200 -19.19 -7.31 5.07
CA GLU A 200 -19.35 -8.51 4.24
C GLU A 200 -18.26 -8.64 3.16
N PRO A 201 -17.91 -7.58 2.37
CA PRO A 201 -16.86 -7.70 1.36
C PRO A 201 -15.49 -8.03 1.95
N PHE A 202 -15.16 -7.52 3.15
CA PHE A 202 -13.93 -7.92 3.85
C PHE A 202 -13.94 -9.43 4.17
N GLN A 203 -15.07 -9.98 4.61
CA GLN A 203 -15.19 -11.40 4.92
C GLN A 203 -15.01 -12.29 3.68
N VAL A 204 -15.29 -11.81 2.46
CA VAL A 204 -15.01 -12.55 1.22
C VAL A 204 -13.51 -12.87 1.11
N PHE A 205 -12.63 -11.92 1.44
CA PHE A 205 -11.18 -12.15 1.41
C PHE A 205 -10.75 -13.12 2.51
N ILE A 206 -11.21 -12.96 3.74
CA ILE A 206 -10.88 -13.85 4.86
C ILE A 206 -11.37 -15.28 4.61
N ASN A 207 -12.59 -15.42 4.10
CA ASN A 207 -13.20 -16.73 3.81
C ASN A 207 -12.69 -17.36 2.49
N SER A 208 -11.77 -16.69 1.78
CA SER A 208 -11.15 -17.24 0.56
C SER A 208 -10.37 -18.54 0.79
N GLY A 209 -9.93 -18.79 2.03
CA GLY A 209 -9.17 -19.97 2.45
C GLY A 209 -7.64 -19.87 2.20
N PHE A 210 -7.17 -18.80 1.54
CA PHE A 210 -5.74 -18.59 1.28
C PHE A 210 -5.22 -17.20 1.68
N LEU A 211 -6.08 -16.23 1.99
CA LEU A 211 -5.72 -14.89 2.45
C LEU A 211 -5.92 -14.74 3.96
N ASN A 212 -4.99 -14.06 4.61
CA ASN A 212 -5.08 -13.64 6.00
C ASN A 212 -4.88 -12.12 6.09
N ASP A 213 -5.63 -11.44 6.94
CA ASP A 213 -5.40 -10.02 7.24
C ASP A 213 -4.07 -9.85 7.97
N CYS A 214 -3.16 -9.06 7.43
CA CYS A 214 -1.87 -8.77 8.04
C CYS A 214 -2.01 -8.15 9.44
N TYR A 215 -3.07 -7.39 9.69
CA TYR A 215 -3.36 -6.87 11.01
C TYR A 215 -3.53 -7.99 12.04
N GLU A 216 -4.32 -9.02 11.70
CA GLU A 216 -4.63 -10.11 12.64
C GLU A 216 -3.45 -11.06 12.85
N VAL A 217 -2.69 -11.36 11.79
CA VAL A 217 -1.59 -12.34 11.86
C VAL A 217 -0.24 -11.73 12.24
N SER A 218 -0.15 -10.41 12.42
CA SER A 218 1.09 -9.73 12.79
C SER A 218 1.49 -10.01 14.23
N LYS A 219 2.79 -10.21 14.45
CA LYS A 219 3.34 -10.37 15.80
C LYS A 219 3.28 -9.07 16.61
N TYR A 220 3.59 -7.93 15.97
CA TYR A 220 3.58 -6.61 16.60
C TYR A 220 2.74 -5.65 15.76
N ARG A 221 1.90 -4.85 16.42
CA ARG A 221 1.03 -3.85 15.80
C ARG A 221 1.28 -2.47 16.38
N PHE A 222 1.40 -1.49 15.49
CA PHE A 222 1.34 -0.08 15.83
C PHE A 222 0.26 0.59 14.96
N ALA A 223 -0.98 0.50 15.41
CA ALA A 223 -2.17 0.92 14.67
C ALA A 223 -3.21 1.46 15.66
N THR A 224 -3.00 2.70 16.07
CA THR A 224 -3.80 3.35 17.11
C THR A 224 -5.10 3.94 16.62
N ASN A 225 -5.33 3.98 15.31
CA ASN A 225 -6.51 4.55 14.65
C ASN A 225 -6.79 3.84 13.32
N GLY A 226 -7.90 4.22 12.67
CA GLY A 226 -8.21 3.78 11.31
C GLY A 226 -7.33 4.43 10.25
N THR A 227 -7.59 4.12 8.98
CA THR A 227 -6.70 4.51 7.88
C THR A 227 -7.10 5.79 7.17
N PHE A 228 -8.34 6.28 7.32
CA PHE A 228 -8.84 7.52 6.71
C PHE A 228 -8.82 8.69 7.70
N ASN A 229 -8.35 9.87 7.26
CA ASN A 229 -8.18 11.07 8.09
C ASN A 229 -8.81 12.34 7.50
N ASP A 230 -9.23 12.33 6.22
CA ASP A 230 -9.84 13.48 5.54
C ASP A 230 -8.95 14.75 5.57
N PHE A 231 -7.64 14.58 5.42
CA PHE A 231 -6.63 15.65 5.56
C PHE A 231 -6.60 16.36 6.92
N ASN A 232 -7.40 15.94 7.89
CA ASN A 232 -7.39 16.51 9.22
C ASN A 232 -6.56 15.64 10.18
N PRO A 233 -5.41 16.12 10.66
CA PRO A 233 -4.55 15.34 11.56
C PRO A 233 -5.18 15.08 12.95
N LEU A 234 -6.31 15.70 13.27
CA LEU A 234 -7.07 15.47 14.50
C LEU A 234 -8.16 14.42 14.35
N ASN A 235 -8.48 14.02 13.11
CA ASN A 235 -9.47 12.98 12.87
C ASN A 235 -8.90 11.60 13.23
N CYS A 236 -9.72 10.81 13.91
CA CYS A 236 -9.44 9.41 14.20
C CYS A 236 -10.69 8.55 14.01
N SER A 237 -10.48 7.31 13.69
CA SER A 237 -11.55 6.30 13.60
C SER A 237 -11.02 4.93 14.02
N ASN A 238 -11.91 3.96 14.22
CA ASN A 238 -11.55 2.58 14.43
C ASN A 238 -11.74 1.72 13.16
N SER A 239 -12.10 2.36 12.05
CA SER A 239 -12.32 1.69 10.77
C SER A 239 -11.05 1.71 9.92
N ARG A 240 -10.54 0.53 9.62
CA ARG A 240 -9.49 0.35 8.62
C ARG A 240 -10.18 0.08 7.29
N ILE A 241 -9.99 0.93 6.29
CA ILE A 241 -10.52 0.73 4.94
C ILE A 241 -9.41 0.41 3.93
N ASP A 242 -8.17 0.65 4.32
CA ASP A 242 -6.97 0.22 3.61
C ASP A 242 -6.44 -1.05 4.28
N HIS A 243 -6.27 -2.12 3.49
CA HIS A 243 -5.90 -3.42 4.01
C HIS A 243 -4.72 -4.02 3.24
N ILE A 244 -3.98 -4.89 3.92
CA ILE A 244 -2.97 -5.78 3.31
C ILE A 244 -3.30 -7.20 3.74
N PHE A 245 -3.57 -8.04 2.75
CA PHE A 245 -3.79 -9.47 2.94
C PHE A 245 -2.61 -10.25 2.37
N VAL A 246 -2.28 -11.37 3.01
CA VAL A 246 -1.19 -12.25 2.58
C VAL A 246 -1.59 -13.71 2.65
N SER A 247 -0.97 -14.53 1.80
CA SER A 247 -1.06 -15.99 1.93
C SER A 247 -0.24 -16.51 3.11
N LYS A 248 -0.50 -17.75 3.51
CA LYS A 248 0.21 -18.44 4.60
C LYS A 248 1.71 -18.61 4.36
N SER A 249 2.18 -18.36 3.14
CA SER A 249 3.60 -18.38 2.78
C SER A 249 4.41 -17.26 3.44
N PHE A 250 3.73 -16.23 3.93
CA PHE A 250 4.37 -15.10 4.60
C PHE A 250 4.17 -15.15 6.11
N LYS A 251 5.24 -14.90 6.85
CA LYS A 251 5.20 -14.64 8.28
C LYS A 251 5.27 -13.14 8.52
N VAL A 252 4.19 -12.57 9.04
CA VAL A 252 4.07 -11.14 9.32
C VAL A 252 4.68 -10.83 10.68
N ASP A 253 5.75 -10.03 10.70
CA ASP A 253 6.40 -9.65 11.94
C ASP A 253 5.83 -8.35 12.52
N ARG A 254 5.58 -7.33 11.66
CA ARG A 254 5.08 -6.02 12.08
C ARG A 254 4.01 -5.50 11.15
N TYR A 255 3.05 -4.81 11.72
CA TYR A 255 2.00 -4.06 11.05
C TYR A 255 1.91 -2.66 11.64
N ALA A 256 1.87 -1.63 10.81
CA ALA A 256 1.67 -0.27 11.28
C ALA A 256 0.72 0.52 10.37
N ILE A 257 -0.08 1.41 10.96
CA ILE A 257 -0.73 2.54 10.28
C ILE A 257 0.11 3.76 10.63
N ARG A 258 0.75 4.37 9.62
CA ARG A 258 1.70 5.46 9.81
C ARG A 258 0.98 6.80 9.78
N THR A 259 0.89 7.44 10.93
CA THR A 259 0.16 8.70 11.13
C THR A 259 1.08 9.92 11.11
N ASP A 260 2.25 9.79 10.49
CA ASP A 260 3.22 10.86 10.38
C ASP A 260 2.67 11.95 9.44
N GLY A 261 2.80 13.20 9.90
CA GLY A 261 2.47 14.38 9.12
C GLY A 261 3.69 15.29 8.98
N TYR A 262 3.50 16.42 8.32
CA TYR A 262 4.54 17.44 8.15
C TYR A 262 4.03 18.82 8.61
N TRP A 263 4.97 19.71 8.90
CA TRP A 263 4.64 21.09 9.20
C TRP A 263 4.61 21.90 7.90
N ASP A 264 3.51 22.59 7.66
CA ASP A 264 3.39 23.48 6.51
C ASP A 264 4.24 24.74 6.72
N ASN A 265 4.81 25.29 5.64
CA ASN A 265 5.55 26.57 5.63
C ASN A 265 4.62 27.78 5.71
N VAL A 266 3.62 27.74 6.59
CA VAL A 266 2.81 28.89 6.99
C VAL A 266 3.49 29.61 8.13
N GLU A 267 3.07 30.86 8.41
CA GLU A 267 3.58 31.61 9.56
C GLU A 267 3.49 30.75 10.81
N MET A 268 4.64 30.57 11.45
CA MET A 268 4.75 29.86 12.71
C MET A 268 4.86 30.91 13.81
N TYR A 269 3.97 30.83 14.78
CA TYR A 269 3.93 31.73 15.93
C TYR A 269 4.75 31.16 17.09
N GLU A 270 5.37 32.01 17.88
CA GLU A 270 6.00 31.56 19.12
C GLU A 270 4.94 30.97 20.05
N ALA A 271 5.15 29.72 20.45
CA ALA A 271 4.31 29.08 21.44
C ALA A 271 4.55 29.70 22.82
N LYS A 272 3.55 29.60 23.72
CA LYS A 272 3.74 29.99 25.11
C LYS A 272 4.95 29.26 25.69
N PRO A 273 5.86 29.98 26.38
CA PRO A 273 7.01 29.36 27.02
C PRO A 273 6.58 28.20 27.95
N SER A 274 7.22 27.05 27.84
CA SER A 274 7.06 26.01 28.84
C SER A 274 8.10 26.18 29.94
N PRO A 275 7.71 26.18 31.22
CA PRO A 275 8.64 26.34 32.34
C PRO A 275 9.65 25.18 32.44
N ASN A 276 9.36 24.05 31.76
CA ASN A 276 10.22 22.86 31.73
C ASN A 276 11.03 22.75 30.43
N ALA A 277 10.88 23.70 29.49
CA ALA A 277 11.67 23.66 28.25
C ALA A 277 13.10 24.14 28.53
N PRO A 278 14.12 23.44 27.96
CA PRO A 278 15.48 23.99 27.95
C PRO A 278 15.51 25.35 27.27
N MET A 279 16.43 26.24 27.72
CA MET A 279 16.52 27.62 27.19
C MET A 279 16.79 27.69 25.67
N GLU A 280 17.44 26.64 25.12
CA GLU A 280 17.74 26.52 23.70
C GLU A 280 16.51 26.15 22.87
N VAL A 281 15.45 25.65 23.48
CA VAL A 281 14.25 25.17 22.78
C VAL A 281 13.23 26.30 22.65
N LYS A 282 13.08 26.81 21.43
CA LYS A 282 12.02 27.76 21.06
C LYS A 282 10.88 27.01 20.40
N LEU A 283 9.83 26.75 21.13
CA LEU A 283 8.62 26.10 20.58
C LEU A 283 7.89 27.06 19.65
N LYS A 284 7.32 26.49 18.58
CA LYS A 284 6.47 27.20 17.63
C LYS A 284 5.18 26.45 17.41
N GLU A 285 4.11 27.18 17.22
CA GLU A 285 2.81 26.65 16.77
C GLU A 285 2.69 26.90 15.26
N GLY A 286 2.19 25.92 14.54
CA GLY A 286 1.98 26.01 13.10
C GLY A 286 0.92 25.02 12.63
N VAL A 287 0.70 24.96 11.33
CA VAL A 287 -0.27 24.03 10.73
C VAL A 287 0.41 22.70 10.43
N ARG A 288 -0.07 21.64 11.09
CA ARG A 288 0.32 20.26 10.74
C ARG A 288 -0.60 19.73 9.64
N ARG A 289 -0.01 19.09 8.64
CA ARG A 289 -0.71 18.48 7.52
C ARG A 289 -0.35 17.01 7.35
N ASN A 290 -1.26 16.26 6.76
CA ASN A 290 -1.04 14.89 6.34
C ASN A 290 -0.66 14.84 4.85
N PRO A 291 0.27 13.94 4.41
CA PRO A 291 0.63 13.81 3.01
C PRO A 291 -0.52 13.28 2.12
N SER A 292 -1.52 12.62 2.71
CA SER A 292 -2.76 12.17 2.07
C SER A 292 -3.92 12.24 3.06
N ASP A 293 -5.16 12.16 2.56
CA ASP A 293 -6.36 11.97 3.37
C ASP A 293 -6.51 10.52 3.90
N HIS A 294 -5.61 9.63 3.48
CA HIS A 294 -5.40 8.32 4.07
C HIS A 294 -4.03 8.23 4.75
N TYR A 295 -3.90 7.30 5.69
CA TYR A 295 -2.63 6.90 6.27
C TYR A 295 -2.10 5.64 5.60
N PRO A 296 -0.80 5.55 5.26
CA PRO A 296 -0.23 4.33 4.69
C PRO A 296 -0.26 3.18 5.72
N VAL A 297 -0.61 2.02 5.23
CA VAL A 297 -0.46 0.74 5.94
C VAL A 297 0.86 0.13 5.54
N VAL A 298 1.71 -0.16 6.52
CA VAL A 298 3.05 -0.72 6.29
C VAL A 298 3.17 -2.05 7.03
N VAL A 299 3.68 -3.05 6.33
CA VAL A 299 3.87 -4.40 6.86
C VAL A 299 5.29 -4.86 6.61
N LYS A 300 5.93 -5.39 7.65
CA LYS A 300 7.20 -6.09 7.55
C LYS A 300 6.96 -7.59 7.72
N MET A 301 7.38 -8.37 6.73
CA MET A 301 7.17 -9.80 6.67
C MET A 301 8.38 -10.52 6.03
N ARG A 302 8.34 -11.84 6.05
CA ARG A 302 9.30 -12.73 5.38
C ARG A 302 8.60 -13.98 4.86
N PHE A 303 9.21 -14.62 3.87
CA PHE A 303 8.81 -15.94 3.40
C PHE A 303 9.03 -17.03 4.45
#